data_56e9d99198bfc3334476dc0f023558e7
#
_entry.id   56e9d99198bfc3334476dc0f023558e7
#
_cell.length_a   1.000
_cell.length_b   1.000
_cell.length_c   1.000
_cell.angle_alpha   90.00
_cell.angle_beta   90.00
_cell.angle_gamma   90.00
#
_symmetry.space_group_name_H-M   'P 1'
#
loop_
_entity.id
_entity.type
_entity.pdbx_description
1 polymer ?
#
loop_
_entity_poly.entity_id
_entity_poly.type
_entity_poly.pdbx_seq_one_letter_code
_entity_poly.pdbx_strand_id
1 'polypeptide(L)'
;MKMTWFHPRGPKLTLDQQQRLAKLKRPAAPDGTLLREQRMVVLDLETTGLHLKRDLVISIGAVTIENAAIDFSQQFECTLNRQIKFSESVLIHGIAPSELASGLPPADALLSFMEFAGDSVILAFHAPFDERMLGRALKKELGYTLQNTFLDVADLAPMLFPHAMIHRGGLDHWLQYFHIDIPQRHHASADALATAQIALILMSRARRLGIERIDELAKRVRYWKRSQQIAQHSL
;
A
#
# COMPACT_ATOMS: atom_id res chain seq x y z
N MET A 1 -35.86 -16.40 -29.19
CA MET A 1 -35.20 -16.65 -27.89
C MET A 1 -34.31 -15.44 -27.60
N LYS A 2 -34.77 -14.47 -26.75
CA LYS A 2 -34.02 -13.24 -26.46
C LYS A 2 -32.99 -13.57 -25.39
N MET A 3 -31.71 -13.61 -25.76
CA MET A 3 -30.60 -13.66 -24.81
C MET A 3 -30.55 -12.34 -24.05
N THR A 4 -31.03 -12.33 -22.81
CA THR A 4 -30.85 -11.22 -21.88
C THR A 4 -29.40 -11.23 -21.40
N TRP A 5 -28.61 -10.30 -21.90
CA TRP A 5 -27.28 -10.03 -21.42
C TRP A 5 -27.36 -9.49 -20.00
N PHE A 6 -27.01 -10.31 -19.03
CA PHE A 6 -26.78 -9.85 -17.66
C PHE A 6 -25.49 -8.99 -17.66
N HIS A 7 -25.68 -7.69 -17.79
CA HIS A 7 -24.63 -6.77 -17.40
C HIS A 7 -24.58 -6.77 -15.86
N PRO A 8 -23.48 -7.19 -15.22
CA PRO A 8 -23.36 -7.03 -13.78
C PRO A 8 -23.50 -5.54 -13.49
N ARG A 9 -24.57 -5.15 -12.79
CA ARG A 9 -24.74 -3.78 -12.34
C ARG A 9 -23.58 -3.44 -11.43
N GLY A 10 -22.79 -2.41 -11.77
CA GLY A 10 -21.73 -1.88 -10.91
C GLY A 10 -22.27 -1.48 -9.54
N PRO A 11 -21.40 -1.14 -8.57
CA PRO A 11 -21.82 -0.73 -7.25
C PRO A 11 -22.78 0.46 -7.34
N LYS A 12 -23.81 0.47 -6.47
CA LYS A 12 -24.74 1.59 -6.37
C LYS A 12 -24.09 2.68 -5.51
N LEU A 13 -23.56 3.71 -6.15
CA LEU A 13 -22.97 4.86 -5.47
C LEU A 13 -23.99 5.97 -5.27
N THR A 14 -23.89 6.68 -4.15
CA THR A 14 -24.62 7.93 -3.91
C THR A 14 -24.15 9.02 -4.87
N LEU A 15 -24.93 10.09 -5.00
CA LEU A 15 -24.54 11.22 -5.84
C LEU A 15 -23.23 11.86 -5.37
N ASP A 16 -23.06 12.01 -4.06
CA ASP A 16 -21.82 12.49 -3.45
C ASP A 16 -20.62 11.60 -3.80
N GLN A 17 -20.74 10.28 -3.61
CA GLN A 17 -19.69 9.33 -3.94
C GLN A 17 -19.31 9.37 -5.43
N GLN A 18 -20.29 9.55 -6.32
CA GLN A 18 -20.04 9.71 -7.75
C GLN A 18 -19.27 11.00 -8.06
N GLN A 19 -19.63 12.10 -7.41
CA GLN A 19 -18.96 13.38 -7.58
C GLN A 19 -17.51 13.34 -7.05
N ARG A 20 -17.28 12.74 -5.88
CA ARG A 20 -15.95 12.54 -5.30
C ARG A 20 -15.09 11.65 -6.20
N LEU A 21 -15.63 10.52 -6.66
CA LEU A 21 -14.96 9.60 -7.56
C LEU A 21 -14.53 10.26 -8.88
N ALA A 22 -15.38 11.13 -9.44
CA ALA A 22 -15.09 11.86 -10.67
C ALA A 22 -13.98 12.91 -10.51
N LYS A 23 -13.72 13.39 -9.28
CA LYS A 23 -12.68 14.37 -8.96
C LYS A 23 -11.34 13.74 -8.62
N LEU A 24 -11.26 12.41 -8.46
CA LEU A 24 -9.99 11.75 -8.15
C LEU A 24 -8.95 12.06 -9.23
N LYS A 25 -7.76 12.45 -8.77
CA LYS A 25 -6.62 12.63 -9.67
C LYS A 25 -6.24 11.29 -10.30
N ARG A 26 -5.92 11.34 -11.59
CA ARG A 26 -5.41 10.16 -12.29
C ARG A 26 -3.89 10.14 -12.16
N PRO A 27 -3.33 9.09 -11.54
CA PRO A 27 -1.88 8.96 -11.44
C PRO A 27 -1.24 8.84 -12.82
N ALA A 28 -0.13 9.53 -13.00
CA ALA A 28 0.75 9.32 -14.14
C ALA A 28 1.76 8.19 -13.83
N ALA A 29 2.36 7.64 -14.88
CA ALA A 29 3.51 6.77 -14.68
C ALA A 29 4.66 7.57 -14.04
N PRO A 30 5.52 6.92 -13.21
CA PRO A 30 6.71 7.58 -12.68
C PRO A 30 7.52 8.22 -13.80
N ASP A 31 7.80 9.50 -13.65
CA ASP A 31 8.54 10.31 -14.61
C ASP A 31 9.96 10.65 -14.09
N GLY A 32 10.56 11.67 -14.64
CA GLY A 32 11.88 12.15 -14.21
C GLY A 32 11.91 12.93 -12.91
N THR A 33 10.84 12.92 -12.09
CA THR A 33 10.80 13.62 -10.80
C THR A 33 11.88 13.10 -9.86
N LEU A 34 12.56 14.01 -9.18
CA LEU A 34 13.61 13.65 -8.23
C LEU A 34 13.01 12.96 -7.00
N LEU A 35 13.69 11.94 -6.49
CA LEU A 35 13.25 11.19 -5.30
C LEU A 35 12.96 12.09 -4.10
N ARG A 36 13.72 13.20 -3.93
CA ARG A 36 13.53 14.16 -2.84
C ARG A 36 12.27 15.02 -3.02
N GLU A 37 11.78 15.19 -4.24
CA GLU A 37 10.63 16.03 -4.60
C GLU A 37 9.36 15.20 -4.82
N GLN A 38 9.55 13.89 -4.98
CA GLN A 38 8.43 12.96 -5.20
C GLN A 38 7.58 12.85 -3.93
N ARG A 39 6.30 13.21 -4.05
CA ARG A 39 5.32 12.86 -3.03
C ARG A 39 5.07 11.35 -3.10
N MET A 40 5.25 10.66 -1.99
CA MET A 40 5.00 9.24 -1.84
C MET A 40 4.04 9.01 -0.68
N VAL A 41 3.14 8.05 -0.83
CA VAL A 41 2.25 7.60 0.24
C VAL A 41 2.70 6.20 0.65
N VAL A 42 3.04 6.02 1.91
CA VAL A 42 3.36 4.70 2.46
C VAL A 42 2.11 4.12 3.08
N LEU A 43 1.71 2.96 2.60
CA LEU A 43 0.45 2.27 2.91
C LEU A 43 0.71 0.97 3.65
N ASP A 44 -0.15 0.65 4.59
CA ASP A 44 -0.32 -0.69 5.14
C ASP A 44 -1.81 -0.99 5.32
N LEU A 45 -2.20 -2.25 5.11
CA LEU A 45 -3.59 -2.70 5.20
C LEU A 45 -3.75 -3.80 6.25
N GLU A 46 -4.72 -3.64 7.15
CA GLU A 46 -5.21 -4.78 7.90
C GLU A 46 -6.35 -5.48 7.13
N THR A 47 -6.35 -6.80 7.18
CA THR A 47 -7.27 -7.63 6.42
C THR A 47 -7.83 -8.77 7.26
N THR A 48 -8.94 -9.36 6.85
CA THR A 48 -9.53 -10.53 7.54
C THR A 48 -8.69 -11.80 7.39
N GLY A 49 -7.61 -11.76 6.60
CA GLY A 49 -6.69 -12.85 6.34
C GLY A 49 -5.92 -12.62 5.04
N LEU A 50 -5.10 -13.60 4.65
CA LEU A 50 -4.15 -13.45 3.54
C LEU A 50 -4.66 -13.95 2.18
N HIS A 51 -5.91 -14.40 2.10
CA HIS A 51 -6.44 -14.97 0.87
C HIS A 51 -7.00 -13.89 -0.07
N LEU A 52 -6.25 -13.55 -1.10
CA LEU A 52 -6.53 -12.46 -2.05
C LEU A 52 -7.94 -12.42 -2.66
N LYS A 53 -8.65 -13.56 -2.74
CA LYS A 53 -10.00 -13.62 -3.34
C LYS A 53 -11.13 -13.57 -2.32
N ARG A 54 -10.89 -13.94 -1.07
CA ARG A 54 -11.93 -14.07 -0.01
C ARG A 54 -11.84 -12.99 1.03
N ASP A 55 -10.62 -12.68 1.47
CA ASP A 55 -10.41 -11.80 2.58
C ASP A 55 -10.65 -10.33 2.22
N LEU A 56 -11.00 -9.53 3.21
CA LEU A 56 -11.44 -8.16 3.03
C LEU A 56 -10.48 -7.20 3.71
N VAL A 57 -10.31 -6.03 3.13
CA VAL A 57 -9.67 -4.89 3.80
C VAL A 57 -10.58 -4.42 4.93
N ILE A 58 -10.02 -4.28 6.13
CA ILE A 58 -10.72 -3.85 7.35
C ILE A 58 -10.15 -2.58 7.96
N SER A 59 -8.86 -2.29 7.73
CA SER A 59 -8.25 -1.01 8.11
C SER A 59 -7.24 -0.58 7.06
N ILE A 60 -7.07 0.73 6.94
CA ILE A 60 -6.10 1.38 6.05
C ILE A 60 -5.31 2.36 6.90
N GLY A 61 -4.00 2.17 6.97
CA GLY A 61 -3.06 3.11 7.57
C GLY A 61 -2.13 3.67 6.49
N ALA A 62 -1.90 4.97 6.51
CA ALA A 62 -0.95 5.56 5.58
C ALA A 62 -0.31 6.84 6.12
N VAL A 63 0.87 7.14 5.62
CA VAL A 63 1.61 8.37 5.92
C VAL A 63 2.28 8.89 4.66
N THR A 64 2.44 10.20 4.57
CA THR A 64 3.09 10.84 3.42
C THR A 64 4.58 11.04 3.66
N ILE A 65 5.37 10.74 2.64
CA ILE A 65 6.75 11.21 2.51
C ILE A 65 6.75 12.32 1.45
N GLU A 66 7.16 13.51 1.84
CA GLU A 66 7.27 14.67 0.97
C GLU A 66 8.53 15.46 1.32
N ASN A 67 9.21 16.03 0.31
CA ASN A 67 10.47 16.75 0.49
C ASN A 67 11.54 15.94 1.27
N ALA A 68 11.59 14.63 1.03
CA ALA A 68 12.49 13.67 1.70
C ALA A 68 12.32 13.61 3.23
N ALA A 69 11.13 13.89 3.74
CA ALA A 69 10.75 13.78 5.15
C ALA A 69 9.36 13.15 5.31
N ILE A 70 9.12 12.50 6.45
CA ILE A 70 7.76 12.05 6.82
C ILE A 70 6.98 13.28 7.28
N ASP A 71 5.85 13.54 6.66
CA ASP A 71 4.94 14.60 7.07
C ASP A 71 3.89 14.05 8.05
N PHE A 72 4.13 14.26 9.33
CA PHE A 72 3.23 13.82 10.40
C PHE A 72 1.87 14.55 10.40
N SER A 73 1.72 15.66 9.69
CA SER A 73 0.43 16.32 9.48
C SER A 73 -0.42 15.63 8.41
N GLN A 74 0.21 14.80 7.56
CA GLN A 74 -0.38 14.08 6.45
C GLN A 74 -0.40 12.57 6.75
N GLN A 75 -1.28 12.19 7.68
CA GLN A 75 -1.52 10.79 8.04
C GLN A 75 -2.96 10.42 7.71
N PHE A 76 -3.17 9.16 7.40
CA PHE A 76 -4.48 8.59 7.15
C PHE A 76 -4.63 7.31 7.96
N GLU A 77 -5.75 7.22 8.66
CA GLU A 77 -6.16 6.00 9.35
C GLU A 77 -7.66 5.87 9.26
N CYS A 78 -8.12 4.70 8.87
CA CYS A 78 -9.55 4.46 8.72
C CYS A 78 -9.88 2.98 8.85
N THR A 79 -10.81 2.66 9.76
CA THR A 79 -11.43 1.35 9.88
C THR A 79 -12.67 1.28 8.98
N LEU A 80 -12.80 0.20 8.20
CA LEU A 80 -13.92 -0.05 7.31
C LEU A 80 -15.01 -0.81 8.07
N ASN A 81 -16.25 -0.35 7.96
CA ASN A 81 -17.39 -1.09 8.49
C ASN A 81 -17.51 -2.45 7.77
N ARG A 82 -17.30 -3.52 8.53
CA ARG A 82 -17.41 -4.88 8.04
C ARG A 82 -18.14 -5.75 9.07
N GLN A 83 -19.19 -6.42 8.60
CA GLN A 83 -19.79 -7.50 9.38
C GLN A 83 -19.01 -8.78 9.11
N ILE A 84 -18.07 -9.08 9.97
CA ILE A 84 -17.28 -10.31 9.89
C ILE A 84 -17.55 -11.17 11.13
N LYS A 85 -17.52 -12.50 10.93
CA LYS A 85 -17.44 -13.42 12.05
C LYS A 85 -16.06 -13.31 12.67
N PHE A 86 -15.96 -13.59 13.96
CA PHE A 86 -14.67 -13.67 14.64
C PHE A 86 -13.71 -14.58 13.86
N SER A 87 -12.52 -14.08 13.57
CA SER A 87 -11.47 -14.81 12.84
C SER A 87 -10.16 -14.72 13.62
N GLU A 88 -9.25 -15.65 13.35
CA GLU A 88 -7.92 -15.67 13.98
C GLU A 88 -7.12 -14.38 13.69
N SER A 89 -7.42 -13.67 12.61
CA SER A 89 -6.76 -12.40 12.28
C SER A 89 -6.99 -11.31 13.33
N VAL A 90 -8.13 -11.35 14.07
CA VAL A 90 -8.38 -10.43 15.20
C VAL A 90 -7.28 -10.54 16.27
N LEU A 91 -6.71 -11.74 16.45
CA LEU A 91 -5.61 -11.94 17.39
C LEU A 91 -4.29 -11.29 16.93
N ILE A 92 -4.18 -10.97 15.64
CA ILE A 92 -2.98 -10.37 15.05
C ILE A 92 -3.10 -8.85 15.05
N HIS A 93 -4.16 -8.29 14.44
CA HIS A 93 -4.32 -6.83 14.29
C HIS A 93 -5.09 -6.16 15.44
N GLY A 94 -5.69 -6.95 16.35
CA GLY A 94 -6.37 -6.44 17.56
C GLY A 94 -7.67 -5.66 17.34
N ILE A 95 -8.12 -5.46 16.08
CA ILE A 95 -9.33 -4.67 15.77
C ILE A 95 -10.56 -5.45 16.21
N ALA A 96 -11.28 -4.92 17.18
CA ALA A 96 -12.46 -5.57 17.74
C ALA A 96 -13.66 -5.54 16.76
N PRO A 97 -14.57 -6.53 16.81
CA PRO A 97 -15.80 -6.50 15.99
C PRO A 97 -16.65 -5.24 16.19
N SER A 98 -16.65 -4.68 17.41
CA SER A 98 -17.35 -3.42 17.72
C SER A 98 -16.72 -2.23 16.99
N GLU A 99 -15.40 -2.21 16.86
CA GLU A 99 -14.67 -1.19 16.12
C GLU A 99 -14.97 -1.29 14.62
N LEU A 100 -14.98 -2.49 14.06
CA LEU A 100 -15.41 -2.72 12.70
C LEU A 100 -16.86 -2.30 12.44
N ALA A 101 -17.74 -2.52 13.41
CA ALA A 101 -19.14 -2.11 13.28
C ALA A 101 -19.32 -0.58 13.28
N SER A 102 -18.42 0.16 13.96
CA SER A 102 -18.40 1.62 14.01
C SER A 102 -17.58 2.28 12.90
N GLY A 103 -16.88 1.49 12.09
CA GLY A 103 -16.07 1.97 10.97
C GLY A 103 -16.88 2.69 9.89
N LEU A 104 -16.19 3.36 8.98
CA LEU A 104 -16.82 4.04 7.84
C LEU A 104 -17.40 3.03 6.84
N PRO A 105 -18.49 3.38 6.14
CA PRO A 105 -18.93 2.60 5.00
C PRO A 105 -17.78 2.36 4.02
N PRO A 106 -17.58 1.13 3.50
CA PRO A 106 -16.41 0.79 2.71
C PRO A 106 -16.16 1.70 1.49
N ALA A 107 -17.23 2.13 0.82
CA ALA A 107 -17.11 3.05 -0.31
C ALA A 107 -16.55 4.41 0.12
N ASP A 108 -16.99 4.94 1.27
CA ASP A 108 -16.54 6.23 1.79
C ASP A 108 -15.10 6.17 2.31
N ALA A 109 -14.75 5.10 3.04
CA ALA A 109 -13.38 4.88 3.51
C ALA A 109 -12.38 4.80 2.34
N LEU A 110 -12.73 4.04 1.29
CA LEU A 110 -11.88 3.88 0.11
C LEU A 110 -11.78 5.18 -0.71
N LEU A 111 -12.88 5.94 -0.84
CA LEU A 111 -12.83 7.26 -1.48
C LEU A 111 -11.93 8.21 -0.72
N SER A 112 -12.09 8.30 0.61
CA SER A 112 -11.26 9.15 1.45
C SER A 112 -9.78 8.78 1.35
N PHE A 113 -9.45 7.48 1.30
CA PHE A 113 -8.08 7.04 1.06
C PHE A 113 -7.58 7.45 -0.33
N MET A 114 -8.37 7.29 -1.38
CA MET A 114 -7.95 7.68 -2.73
C MET A 114 -7.79 9.19 -2.89
N GLU A 115 -8.61 9.99 -2.19
CA GLU A 115 -8.44 11.45 -2.12
C GLU A 115 -7.14 11.84 -1.41
N PHE A 116 -6.80 11.14 -0.32
CA PHE A 116 -5.54 11.30 0.40
C PHE A 116 -4.33 10.88 -0.46
N ALA A 117 -4.40 9.72 -1.10
CA ALA A 117 -3.33 9.18 -1.93
C ALA A 117 -3.10 10.03 -3.18
N GLY A 118 -4.17 10.53 -3.79
CA GLY A 118 -4.10 11.32 -5.01
C GLY A 118 -3.36 10.60 -6.14
N ASP A 119 -2.45 11.32 -6.78
CA ASP A 119 -1.59 10.83 -7.87
C ASP A 119 -0.22 10.31 -7.41
N SER A 120 -0.03 10.14 -6.10
CA SER A 120 1.26 9.71 -5.51
C SER A 120 1.68 8.31 -5.94
N VAL A 121 2.99 8.09 -5.94
CA VAL A 121 3.55 6.73 -5.88
C VAL A 121 3.27 6.15 -4.50
N ILE A 122 2.79 4.91 -4.47
CA ILE A 122 2.47 4.20 -3.22
C ILE A 122 3.61 3.23 -2.90
N LEU A 123 4.08 3.26 -1.66
CA LEU A 123 5.01 2.28 -1.12
C LEU A 123 4.29 1.41 -0.09
N ALA A 124 4.61 0.13 -0.06
CA ALA A 124 4.17 -0.78 0.98
C ALA A 124 5.24 -1.85 1.23
N PHE A 125 5.19 -2.50 2.36
CA PHE A 125 6.04 -3.65 2.62
C PHE A 125 5.32 -4.92 2.16
N HIS A 126 5.88 -5.64 1.18
CA HIS A 126 5.19 -6.66 0.39
C HIS A 126 4.04 -6.09 -0.47
N ALA A 127 4.28 -4.94 -1.09
CA ALA A 127 3.33 -4.17 -1.88
C ALA A 127 2.39 -4.96 -2.82
N PRO A 128 2.77 -6.08 -3.46
CA PRO A 128 1.84 -6.84 -4.30
C PRO A 128 0.61 -7.38 -3.58
N PHE A 129 0.67 -7.56 -2.27
CA PHE A 129 -0.49 -7.95 -1.46
C PHE A 129 -1.46 -6.78 -1.32
N ASP A 130 -0.95 -5.64 -0.84
CA ASP A 130 -1.74 -4.42 -0.60
C ASP A 130 -2.36 -3.89 -1.89
N GLU A 131 -1.58 -3.84 -2.97
CA GLU A 131 -2.04 -3.43 -4.30
C GLU A 131 -3.25 -4.27 -4.77
N ARG A 132 -3.17 -5.60 -4.62
CA ARG A 132 -4.26 -6.50 -5.02
C ARG A 132 -5.47 -6.39 -4.11
N MET A 133 -5.28 -6.30 -2.79
CA MET A 133 -6.37 -6.19 -1.82
C MET A 133 -7.10 -4.86 -1.98
N LEU A 134 -6.36 -3.76 -2.06
CA LEU A 134 -6.90 -2.42 -2.29
C LEU A 134 -7.60 -2.33 -3.67
N GLY A 135 -6.94 -2.78 -4.73
CA GLY A 135 -7.50 -2.76 -6.08
C GLY A 135 -8.80 -3.55 -6.20
N ARG A 136 -8.88 -4.71 -5.54
CA ARG A 136 -10.11 -5.49 -5.48
C ARG A 136 -11.22 -4.79 -4.68
N ALA A 137 -10.87 -4.19 -3.55
CA ALA A 137 -11.82 -3.44 -2.74
C ALA A 137 -12.39 -2.24 -3.51
N LEU A 138 -11.53 -1.43 -4.15
CA LEU A 138 -11.91 -0.30 -4.99
C LEU A 138 -12.81 -0.73 -6.17
N LYS A 139 -12.46 -1.83 -6.84
CA LYS A 139 -13.27 -2.35 -7.94
C LYS A 139 -14.65 -2.81 -7.49
N LYS A 140 -14.72 -3.50 -6.35
CA LYS A 140 -15.96 -4.02 -5.79
C LYS A 140 -16.87 -2.91 -5.27
N GLU A 141 -16.33 -1.98 -4.49
CA GLU A 141 -17.12 -1.00 -3.75
C GLU A 141 -17.41 0.28 -4.57
N LEU A 142 -16.51 0.64 -5.50
CA LEU A 142 -16.57 1.89 -6.27
C LEU A 142 -16.62 1.69 -7.80
N GLY A 143 -16.39 0.48 -8.30
CA GLY A 143 -16.16 0.25 -9.73
C GLY A 143 -14.85 0.86 -10.25
N TYR A 144 -14.01 1.39 -9.35
CA TYR A 144 -12.77 2.09 -9.68
C TYR A 144 -11.63 1.10 -9.93
N THR A 145 -10.79 1.40 -10.92
CA THR A 145 -9.58 0.64 -11.19
C THR A 145 -8.38 1.41 -10.65
N LEU A 146 -7.67 0.81 -9.68
CA LEU A 146 -6.45 1.37 -9.10
C LEU A 146 -5.38 1.54 -10.18
N GLN A 147 -4.80 2.74 -10.26
CA GLN A 147 -3.82 3.13 -11.29
C GLN A 147 -2.50 3.63 -10.69
N ASN A 148 -2.43 3.85 -9.39
CA ASN A 148 -1.22 4.29 -8.72
C ASN A 148 -0.09 3.27 -8.91
N THR A 149 1.12 3.79 -9.13
CA THR A 149 2.31 2.95 -9.16
C THR A 149 2.68 2.52 -7.75
N PHE A 150 2.88 1.22 -7.56
CA PHE A 150 3.38 0.66 -6.32
C PHE A 150 4.87 0.34 -6.41
N LEU A 151 5.61 0.64 -5.35
CA LEU A 151 6.98 0.20 -5.14
C LEU A 151 7.04 -0.65 -3.85
N ASP A 152 7.64 -1.82 -3.97
CA ASP A 152 7.75 -2.77 -2.87
C ASP A 152 9.01 -2.49 -2.05
N VAL A 153 8.81 -2.06 -0.79
CA VAL A 153 9.91 -1.81 0.16
C VAL A 153 10.67 -3.11 0.47
N ALA A 154 9.99 -4.26 0.47
CA ALA A 154 10.61 -5.57 0.66
C ALA A 154 11.53 -5.99 -0.50
N ASP A 155 11.33 -5.45 -1.71
CA ASP A 155 12.24 -5.64 -2.85
C ASP A 155 13.35 -4.56 -2.87
N LEU A 156 13.01 -3.32 -2.54
CA LEU A 156 13.97 -2.19 -2.52
C LEU A 156 15.07 -2.37 -1.48
N ALA A 157 14.72 -2.87 -0.30
CA ALA A 157 15.65 -3.01 0.81
C ALA A 157 16.83 -3.94 0.49
N PRO A 158 16.65 -5.20 0.08
CA PRO A 158 17.78 -6.07 -0.28
C PRO A 158 18.50 -5.61 -1.56
N MET A 159 17.84 -4.96 -2.50
CA MET A 159 18.49 -4.37 -3.68
C MET A 159 19.50 -3.28 -3.29
N LEU A 160 19.12 -2.40 -2.37
CA LEU A 160 19.95 -1.26 -1.96
C LEU A 160 20.94 -1.59 -0.84
N PHE A 161 20.66 -2.63 -0.06
CA PHE A 161 21.51 -3.12 1.03
C PHE A 161 21.82 -4.62 0.88
N PRO A 162 22.48 -5.04 -0.19
CA PRO A 162 22.76 -6.45 -0.44
C PRO A 162 23.65 -7.10 0.63
N HIS A 163 24.46 -6.31 1.34
CA HIS A 163 25.31 -6.79 2.42
C HIS A 163 24.56 -7.05 3.73
N ALA A 164 23.29 -6.67 3.84
CA ALA A 164 22.48 -6.98 5.01
C ALA A 164 22.22 -8.49 5.15
N MET A 165 22.39 -9.26 4.07
CA MET A 165 22.14 -10.70 4.02
C MET A 165 20.69 -11.09 4.37
N ILE A 166 19.75 -10.15 4.26
CA ILE A 166 18.32 -10.33 4.52
C ILE A 166 17.61 -10.53 3.17
N HIS A 167 17.58 -11.78 2.69
CA HIS A 167 17.04 -12.09 1.36
C HIS A 167 15.51 -12.26 1.32
N ARG A 168 14.89 -12.66 2.42
CA ARG A 168 13.43 -12.89 2.57
C ARG A 168 12.94 -12.48 3.94
N GLY A 169 13.48 -11.40 4.49
CA GLY A 169 13.07 -10.89 5.80
C GLY A 169 11.74 -10.15 5.74
N GLY A 170 10.90 -10.35 6.76
CA GLY A 170 9.74 -9.50 7.02
C GLY A 170 10.15 -8.11 7.50
N LEU A 171 9.16 -7.25 7.70
CA LEU A 171 9.34 -5.87 8.16
C LEU A 171 10.21 -5.81 9.43
N ASP A 172 9.97 -6.71 10.40
CA ASP A 172 10.71 -6.73 11.67
C ASP A 172 12.22 -6.94 11.50
N HIS A 173 12.66 -7.77 10.53
CA HIS A 173 14.08 -7.97 10.27
C HIS A 173 14.75 -6.68 9.80
N TRP A 174 14.07 -5.91 8.95
CA TRP A 174 14.60 -4.63 8.46
C TRP A 174 14.55 -3.54 9.51
N LEU A 175 13.50 -3.52 10.35
CA LEU A 175 13.43 -2.62 11.51
C LEU A 175 14.62 -2.87 12.46
N GLN A 176 14.87 -4.14 12.78
CA GLN A 176 16.02 -4.53 13.61
C GLN A 176 17.36 -4.14 12.96
N TYR A 177 17.52 -4.41 11.65
CA TYR A 177 18.75 -4.06 10.92
C TYR A 177 19.04 -2.56 10.93
N PHE A 178 18.01 -1.73 10.82
CA PHE A 178 18.14 -0.28 10.83
C PHE A 178 18.02 0.34 12.23
N HIS A 179 17.89 -0.47 13.29
CA HIS A 179 17.69 -0.02 14.68
C HIS A 179 16.49 0.94 14.83
N ILE A 180 15.37 0.57 14.20
CA ILE A 180 14.12 1.32 14.28
C ILE A 180 13.21 0.62 15.29
N ASP A 181 12.85 1.34 16.36
CA ASP A 181 11.94 0.86 17.39
C ASP A 181 10.52 1.33 17.10
N ILE A 182 9.57 0.42 17.02
CA ILE A 182 8.15 0.71 16.83
C ILE A 182 7.40 0.15 18.05
N PRO A 183 6.76 1.01 18.85
CA PRO A 183 6.09 0.60 20.08
C PRO A 183 4.92 -0.36 19.87
N GLN A 184 4.25 -0.25 18.72
CA GLN A 184 3.06 -1.03 18.38
C GLN A 184 3.20 -1.60 16.97
N ARG A 185 3.07 -2.92 16.85
CA ARG A 185 3.09 -3.64 15.55
C ARG A 185 1.68 -4.18 15.27
N HIS A 186 1.43 -4.54 14.02
CA HIS A 186 0.16 -5.08 13.55
C HIS A 186 -1.00 -4.10 13.73
N HIS A 187 -0.70 -2.85 13.48
CA HIS A 187 -1.65 -1.75 13.40
C HIS A 187 -1.31 -0.95 12.16
N ALA A 188 -2.26 -0.79 11.25
CA ALA A 188 -2.00 -0.28 9.90
C ALA A 188 -1.23 1.05 9.87
N SER A 189 -1.57 2.02 10.73
CA SER A 189 -0.86 3.31 10.77
C SER A 189 0.56 3.18 11.33
N ALA A 190 0.78 2.32 12.33
CA ALA A 190 2.10 2.10 12.92
C ALA A 190 3.02 1.37 11.93
N ASP A 191 2.51 0.37 11.21
CA ASP A 191 3.27 -0.39 10.22
C ASP A 191 3.54 0.44 8.96
N ALA A 192 2.62 1.30 8.55
CA ALA A 192 2.86 2.29 7.50
C ALA A 192 3.98 3.28 7.91
N LEU A 193 3.98 3.78 9.15
CA LEU A 193 5.03 4.64 9.67
C LEU A 193 6.38 3.93 9.76
N ALA A 194 6.41 2.68 10.24
CA ALA A 194 7.59 1.83 10.27
C ALA A 194 8.20 1.66 8.87
N THR A 195 7.34 1.33 7.90
CA THR A 195 7.71 1.19 6.49
C THR A 195 8.21 2.52 5.91
N ALA A 196 7.62 3.66 6.29
CA ALA A 196 8.05 4.98 5.85
C ALA A 196 9.46 5.34 6.35
N GLN A 197 9.79 5.00 7.60
CA GLN A 197 11.14 5.20 8.14
C GLN A 197 12.18 4.40 7.36
N ILE A 198 11.90 3.13 7.07
CA ILE A 198 12.75 2.31 6.19
C ILE A 198 12.85 2.96 4.81
N ALA A 199 11.73 3.37 4.20
CA ALA A 199 11.71 3.98 2.88
C ALA A 199 12.61 5.22 2.79
N LEU A 200 12.63 6.09 3.81
CA LEU A 200 13.54 7.24 3.86
C LEU A 200 15.01 6.84 3.83
N ILE A 201 15.40 5.81 4.57
CA ILE A 201 16.76 5.25 4.55
C ILE A 201 17.08 4.73 3.16
N LEU A 202 16.14 3.99 2.53
CA LEU A 202 16.32 3.45 1.18
C LEU A 202 16.44 4.56 0.13
N MET A 203 15.63 5.62 0.19
CA MET A 203 15.73 6.77 -0.73
C MET A 203 17.07 7.51 -0.54
N SER A 204 17.52 7.69 0.70
CA SER A 204 18.84 8.25 0.97
C SER A 204 19.96 7.40 0.39
N ARG A 205 19.87 6.07 0.54
CA ARG A 205 20.86 5.13 -0.02
C ARG A 205 20.83 5.14 -1.55
N ALA A 206 19.65 5.14 -2.18
CA ALA A 206 19.49 5.21 -3.62
C ALA A 206 20.22 6.43 -4.19
N ARG A 207 20.00 7.62 -3.61
CA ARG A 207 20.69 8.86 -4.04
C ARG A 207 22.21 8.76 -3.91
N ARG A 208 22.74 8.17 -2.84
CA ARG A 208 24.19 7.94 -2.67
C ARG A 208 24.75 6.99 -3.74
N LEU A 209 23.92 6.15 -4.33
CA LEU A 209 24.28 5.26 -5.44
C LEU A 209 24.03 5.90 -6.82
N GLY A 210 23.71 7.21 -6.87
CA GLY A 210 23.45 7.96 -8.09
C GLY A 210 22.07 7.71 -8.69
N ILE A 211 21.16 7.07 -7.95
CA ILE A 211 19.75 6.88 -8.37
C ILE A 211 18.97 8.07 -7.81
N GLU A 212 18.73 9.07 -8.61
CA GLU A 212 18.12 10.32 -8.16
C GLU A 212 16.65 10.45 -8.52
N ARG A 213 16.16 9.63 -9.47
CA ARG A 213 14.81 9.75 -10.04
C ARG A 213 13.94 8.55 -9.72
N ILE A 214 12.64 8.80 -9.55
CA ILE A 214 11.67 7.75 -9.19
C ILE A 214 11.50 6.71 -10.31
N ASP A 215 11.51 7.14 -11.58
CA ASP A 215 11.37 6.22 -12.71
C ASP A 215 12.62 5.31 -12.85
N GLU A 216 13.80 5.83 -12.56
CA GLU A 216 15.04 5.04 -12.53
C GLU A 216 15.02 4.00 -11.43
N LEU A 217 14.62 4.40 -10.20
CA LEU A 217 14.47 3.48 -9.07
C LEU A 217 13.48 2.38 -9.40
N ALA A 218 12.32 2.73 -9.96
CA ALA A 218 11.30 1.79 -10.37
C ALA A 218 11.78 0.82 -11.48
N LYS A 219 12.62 1.27 -12.41
CA LYS A 219 13.26 0.41 -13.41
C LYS A 219 14.26 -0.54 -12.77
N ARG A 220 15.13 -0.03 -11.89
CA ARG A 220 16.18 -0.85 -11.25
C ARG A 220 15.61 -1.96 -10.38
N VAL A 221 14.57 -1.68 -9.57
CA VAL A 221 13.95 -2.71 -8.75
C VAL A 221 13.26 -3.78 -9.59
N ARG A 222 12.64 -3.42 -10.72
CA ARG A 222 12.06 -4.41 -11.65
C ARG A 222 13.12 -5.33 -12.25
N TYR A 223 14.27 -4.78 -12.67
CA TYR A 223 15.39 -5.57 -13.18
C TYR A 223 15.95 -6.50 -12.11
N TRP A 224 16.20 -5.97 -10.93
CA TRP A 224 16.70 -6.74 -9.79
C TRP A 224 15.77 -7.91 -9.46
N LYS A 225 14.46 -7.66 -9.37
CA LYS A 225 13.46 -8.70 -9.10
C LYS A 225 13.48 -9.81 -10.15
N ARG A 226 13.57 -9.45 -11.44
CA ARG A 226 13.69 -10.44 -12.52
C ARG A 226 14.96 -11.28 -12.40
N SER A 227 16.09 -10.67 -12.09
CA SER A 227 17.35 -11.41 -11.90
C SER A 227 17.28 -12.40 -10.74
N GLN A 228 16.63 -12.03 -9.62
CA GLN A 228 16.40 -12.93 -8.49
C GLN A 228 15.53 -14.12 -8.87
N GLN A 229 14.47 -13.91 -9.64
CA GLN A 229 13.59 -14.98 -10.12
C GLN A 229 14.34 -15.97 -11.03
N ILE A 230 15.17 -15.49 -11.95
CA ILE A 230 15.98 -16.34 -12.83
C ILE A 230 16.96 -17.17 -12.01
N ALA A 231 17.67 -16.56 -11.06
CA ALA A 231 18.63 -17.26 -10.20
C ALA A 231 17.98 -18.37 -9.38
N GLN A 232 16.73 -18.19 -8.91
CA GLN A 232 15.99 -19.19 -8.15
C GLN A 232 15.50 -20.38 -8.99
N HIS A 233 15.29 -20.20 -10.29
CA HIS A 233 14.87 -21.28 -11.20
C HIS A 233 16.04 -22.04 -11.82
N SER A 234 17.27 -21.60 -11.58
CA SER A 234 18.51 -22.20 -12.10
C SER A 234 19.23 -23.08 -11.08
N LEU A 235 18.66 -23.23 -9.87
CA LEU A 235 19.09 -24.13 -8.80
C LEU A 235 18.08 -25.26 -8.59
#